data_351436117483a6b9d561085226fafb40
#
_entry.id   351436117483a6b9d561085226fafb40
#
_cell.length_a   1.000
_cell.length_b   1.000
_cell.length_c   1.000
_cell.angle_alpha   90.00
_cell.angle_beta   90.00
_cell.angle_gamma   90.00
#
_symmetry.space_group_name_H-M   'P 1'
#
loop_
_entity.id
_entity.type
_entity.pdbx_description
1 polymer ?
#
loop_
_entity_poly.entity_id
_entity_poly.type
_entity_poly.pdbx_seq_one_letter_code
_entity_poly.pdbx_strand_id
1 'polypeptide(L)'
;MAEQRHKALPMIPPDFERRYRFHGGLKLAACREQTSARPIRTAGIPAHLVLPLQQHIGEPAECLVNPGDTVYKGQLIAQAVGAVSAPVHASSSGTVVAVEDRPVPHPSGLPARCIVIETDGKDSTANETVVPVDYAQTDPAILLDRIRAAGIVGLGGAGFPTRVKLARHEAIELLLINGAECEPCISCDNSLLRERAEEVIEGVRILRHIVQPQACVIALEDNMPEAEQALRAALEALDEHNIIVATVPTIYPTGGERQLIKVLTNREVPSQGFPADIGIVCQNVGTAAAVYHAVTRSRPLLSRIVTVTGDGVLTPCNMEALIGTPVSDLVAAAGGYTDRIERLLIGGPMMGYAVNTDAVPLIKTTNCVLAVTEKSMPAPPPAQPCIRCGKCTEVCPADLLPQQLYWYASSSNYDAAQDFGLFDCIECGCCSHVCPSHIPLVQYYRHAKTSIWAQEKQKKASDIARERHEARQARLERIKQERAEKLARKKQALSEKSAGDNVRNAAIQAALERVKHKKEQAGMETRNTDNLT
;
A
#
# COMPACT_ATOMS: atom_id res chain seq x y z
N MET A 1 -1.03 30.08 17.79
CA MET A 1 0.03 30.33 16.79
C MET A 1 1.36 29.96 17.45
N ALA A 2 1.80 28.74 17.28
CA ALA A 2 3.11 28.27 17.73
C ALA A 2 4.01 28.27 16.50
N GLU A 3 4.94 29.20 16.45
CA GLU A 3 6.08 29.16 15.53
C GLU A 3 6.87 27.89 15.77
N GLN A 4 6.63 26.87 14.97
CA GLN A 4 7.55 25.75 14.85
C GLN A 4 8.86 26.30 14.28
N ARG A 5 9.85 26.52 15.18
CA ARG A 5 11.23 26.74 14.77
C ARG A 5 11.64 25.54 13.91
N HIS A 6 11.73 25.71 12.60
CA HIS A 6 12.42 24.77 11.73
C HIS A 6 13.88 24.67 12.19
N LYS A 7 14.18 23.68 13.04
CA LYS A 7 15.57 23.30 13.24
C LYS A 7 16.09 22.86 11.87
N ALA A 8 17.10 23.52 11.36
CA ALA A 8 17.76 23.11 10.14
C ALA A 8 18.13 21.62 10.25
N LEU A 9 17.72 20.82 9.26
CA LEU A 9 18.06 19.40 9.21
C LEU A 9 19.59 19.27 9.12
N PRO A 10 20.21 18.27 9.78
CA PRO A 10 21.62 17.99 9.62
C PRO A 10 21.94 17.76 8.13
N MET A 11 23.10 18.25 7.66
CA MET A 11 23.57 17.95 6.30
C MET A 11 23.73 16.44 6.14
N ILE A 12 23.37 15.92 4.95
CA ILE A 12 23.68 14.54 4.59
C ILE A 12 25.19 14.42 4.40
N PRO A 13 25.87 13.44 5.07
CA PRO A 13 27.30 13.25 4.89
C PRO A 13 27.64 12.93 3.44
N PRO A 14 28.63 13.57 2.82
CA PRO A 14 28.96 13.34 1.41
C PRO A 14 29.54 11.93 1.14
N ASP A 15 30.22 11.34 2.12
CA ASP A 15 30.92 10.07 2.02
C ASP A 15 30.23 8.90 2.75
N PHE A 16 29.27 9.19 3.59
CA PHE A 16 28.56 8.20 4.43
C PHE A 16 29.51 7.29 5.24
N GLU A 17 30.67 7.78 5.65
CA GLU A 17 31.60 7.01 6.49
C GLU A 17 31.16 6.96 7.94
N ARG A 18 30.57 8.05 8.43
CA ARG A 18 30.09 8.13 9.83
C ARG A 18 28.79 7.37 10.00
N ARG A 19 28.72 6.54 11.08
CA ARG A 19 27.50 5.87 11.52
C ARG A 19 26.97 6.51 12.77
N TYR A 20 25.66 6.73 12.79
CA TYR A 20 24.94 7.22 13.95
C TYR A 20 24.19 6.07 14.63
N ARG A 21 23.66 6.30 15.82
CA ARG A 21 22.91 5.29 16.56
C ARG A 21 21.44 5.69 16.65
N PHE A 22 20.56 4.72 16.58
CA PHE A 22 19.19 4.84 17.03
C PHE A 22 19.08 4.30 18.45
N HIS A 23 17.99 4.61 19.16
CA HIS A 23 17.73 4.11 20.50
C HIS A 23 17.44 2.60 20.48
N GLY A 24 17.89 1.86 21.50
CA GLY A 24 17.58 0.45 21.67
C GLY A 24 18.18 -0.49 20.62
N GLY A 25 17.35 -1.39 20.11
CA GLY A 25 17.77 -2.46 19.21
C GLY A 25 18.32 -3.68 19.94
N LEU A 26 18.56 -4.76 19.17
CA LEU A 26 19.02 -6.04 19.68
C LEU A 26 20.14 -6.61 18.80
N LYS A 27 21.11 -7.28 19.41
CA LYS A 27 22.05 -8.13 18.69
C LYS A 27 21.47 -9.54 18.70
N LEU A 28 21.03 -10.01 17.56
CA LEU A 28 20.41 -11.33 17.37
C LEU A 28 21.36 -12.25 16.58
N ALA A 29 21.27 -13.56 16.81
CA ALA A 29 21.95 -14.53 15.98
C ALA A 29 21.35 -14.53 14.58
N ALA A 30 22.17 -14.46 13.54
CA ALA A 30 21.71 -14.29 12.17
C ALA A 30 21.00 -15.52 11.58
N CYS A 31 21.40 -16.75 11.95
CA CYS A 31 20.83 -18.04 11.49
C CYS A 31 20.77 -18.19 9.96
N ARG A 32 21.70 -17.57 9.19
CA ARG A 32 21.66 -17.48 7.72
C ARG A 32 22.62 -18.44 7.02
N GLU A 33 23.52 -19.08 7.76
CA GLU A 33 24.64 -19.85 7.20
C GLU A 33 24.15 -20.96 6.25
N GLN A 34 22.98 -21.53 6.52
CA GLN A 34 22.41 -22.61 5.71
C GLN A 34 21.89 -22.15 4.34
N THR A 35 21.50 -20.88 4.22
CA THR A 35 20.87 -20.33 3.02
C THR A 35 21.75 -19.35 2.28
N SER A 36 22.53 -18.51 2.96
CA SER A 36 23.35 -17.47 2.36
C SER A 36 24.49 -17.99 1.50
N ALA A 37 25.08 -19.14 1.83
CA ALA A 37 26.19 -19.72 1.08
C ALA A 37 25.75 -20.49 -0.19
N ARG A 38 24.46 -20.72 -0.39
CA ARG A 38 23.94 -21.49 -1.53
C ARG A 38 23.48 -20.56 -2.65
N PRO A 39 23.59 -21.01 -3.92
CA PRO A 39 23.04 -20.26 -5.05
C PRO A 39 21.50 -20.24 -4.99
N ILE A 40 20.94 -19.19 -5.59
CA ILE A 40 19.49 -19.06 -5.76
C ILE A 40 19.01 -20.21 -6.66
N ARG A 41 17.99 -20.94 -6.20
CA ARG A 41 17.32 -22.00 -6.96
C ARG A 41 16.06 -21.46 -7.63
N THR A 42 15.51 -22.21 -8.58
CA THR A 42 14.18 -21.96 -9.15
C THR A 42 13.20 -22.95 -8.52
N ALA A 43 12.06 -22.44 -8.04
CA ALA A 43 11.02 -23.29 -7.45
C ALA A 43 10.24 -24.12 -8.48
N GLY A 44 10.35 -23.75 -9.79
CA GLY A 44 9.55 -24.34 -10.87
C GLY A 44 8.16 -23.71 -10.99
N ILE A 45 7.32 -24.31 -11.83
CA ILE A 45 5.94 -23.89 -12.06
C ILE A 45 5.04 -24.83 -11.26
N PRO A 46 4.28 -24.34 -10.27
CA PRO A 46 3.35 -25.18 -9.51
C PRO A 46 2.14 -25.57 -10.36
N ALA A 47 1.44 -26.64 -9.99
CA ALA A 47 0.20 -27.04 -10.68
C ALA A 47 -0.90 -25.96 -10.57
N HIS A 48 -0.94 -25.23 -9.46
CA HIS A 48 -1.90 -24.15 -9.24
C HIS A 48 -1.20 -22.91 -8.73
N LEU A 49 -1.66 -21.75 -9.20
CA LEU A 49 -1.30 -20.44 -8.66
C LEU A 49 -2.53 -19.84 -7.97
N VAL A 50 -2.36 -19.40 -6.72
CA VAL A 50 -3.40 -18.71 -5.95
C VAL A 50 -2.98 -17.25 -5.79
N LEU A 51 -3.66 -16.33 -6.48
CA LEU A 51 -3.29 -14.92 -6.57
C LEU A 51 -4.29 -14.05 -5.82
N PRO A 52 -4.00 -13.64 -4.57
CA PRO A 52 -4.87 -12.73 -3.84
C PRO A 52 -5.01 -11.39 -4.57
N LEU A 53 -6.22 -10.82 -4.56
CA LEU A 53 -6.47 -9.49 -5.12
C LEU A 53 -5.81 -8.38 -4.28
N GLN A 54 -5.49 -8.66 -3.01
CA GLN A 54 -4.76 -7.74 -2.14
C GLN A 54 -3.43 -8.35 -1.72
N GLN A 55 -2.34 -7.80 -2.27
CA GLN A 55 -0.96 -8.21 -1.97
C GLN A 55 -0.09 -7.02 -1.53
N HIS A 56 -0.72 -5.92 -1.11
CA HIS A 56 -0.09 -4.63 -0.83
C HIS A 56 -0.94 -3.80 0.13
N ILE A 57 -0.39 -2.70 0.63
CA ILE A 57 -1.12 -1.70 1.40
C ILE A 57 -2.06 -0.91 0.47
N GLY A 58 -3.27 -0.62 0.93
CA GLY A 58 -4.28 0.13 0.20
C GLY A 58 -5.47 -0.72 -0.24
N GLU A 59 -6.19 -0.28 -1.27
CA GLU A 59 -7.39 -0.96 -1.73
C GLU A 59 -7.04 -2.20 -2.57
N PRO A 60 -7.79 -3.33 -2.44
CA PRO A 60 -7.57 -4.52 -3.26
C PRO A 60 -7.76 -4.20 -4.75
N ALA A 61 -7.08 -4.97 -5.60
CA ALA A 61 -7.27 -4.87 -7.05
C ALA A 61 -8.64 -5.41 -7.48
N GLU A 62 -9.19 -4.87 -8.55
CA GLU A 62 -10.46 -5.33 -9.15
C GLU A 62 -10.19 -6.44 -10.16
N CYS A 63 -10.87 -7.58 -10.00
CA CYS A 63 -10.72 -8.74 -10.85
C CYS A 63 -11.22 -8.48 -12.29
N LEU A 64 -10.44 -8.88 -13.29
CA LEU A 64 -10.75 -8.70 -14.71
C LEU A 64 -11.08 -10.02 -15.43
N VAL A 65 -10.91 -11.17 -14.77
CA VAL A 65 -11.05 -12.51 -15.38
C VAL A 65 -12.13 -13.33 -14.68
N ASN A 66 -12.65 -14.32 -15.38
CA ASN A 66 -13.69 -15.23 -14.89
C ASN A 66 -13.19 -16.68 -14.94
N PRO A 67 -13.79 -17.59 -14.15
CA PRO A 67 -13.53 -19.02 -14.31
C PRO A 67 -13.80 -19.48 -15.74
N GLY A 68 -12.87 -20.24 -16.30
CA GLY A 68 -12.85 -20.71 -17.69
C GLY A 68 -11.97 -19.88 -18.63
N ASP A 69 -11.54 -18.69 -18.23
CA ASP A 69 -10.66 -17.85 -19.07
C ASP A 69 -9.26 -18.46 -19.16
N THR A 70 -8.69 -18.48 -20.37
CA THR A 70 -7.27 -18.80 -20.57
C THR A 70 -6.44 -17.55 -20.37
N VAL A 71 -5.35 -17.65 -19.60
CA VAL A 71 -4.45 -16.55 -19.30
C VAL A 71 -3.01 -16.89 -19.68
N TYR A 72 -2.25 -15.85 -20.04
CA TYR A 72 -0.85 -15.95 -20.42
C TYR A 72 0.03 -15.34 -19.33
N LYS A 73 1.28 -15.80 -19.26
CA LYS A 73 2.29 -15.21 -18.36
C LYS A 73 2.44 -13.70 -18.58
N GLY A 74 2.34 -12.92 -17.53
CA GLY A 74 2.43 -11.46 -17.57
C GLY A 74 1.11 -10.75 -17.92
N GLN A 75 0.06 -11.47 -18.26
CA GLN A 75 -1.25 -10.89 -18.53
C GLN A 75 -1.84 -10.22 -17.28
N LEU A 76 -2.37 -9.00 -17.44
CA LEU A 76 -3.11 -8.30 -16.39
C LEU A 76 -4.42 -9.06 -16.09
N ILE A 77 -4.59 -9.53 -14.85
CA ILE A 77 -5.76 -10.29 -14.40
C ILE A 77 -6.57 -9.56 -13.32
N ALA A 78 -5.98 -8.54 -12.69
CA ALA A 78 -6.72 -7.63 -11.82
C ALA A 78 -6.10 -6.23 -11.88
N GLN A 79 -6.94 -5.20 -11.99
CA GLN A 79 -6.51 -3.81 -12.13
C GLN A 79 -6.46 -3.09 -10.78
N ALA A 80 -5.54 -2.11 -10.67
CA ALA A 80 -5.42 -1.28 -9.47
C ALA A 80 -6.63 -0.33 -9.32
N VAL A 81 -7.11 -0.16 -8.08
CA VAL A 81 -8.25 0.70 -7.73
C VAL A 81 -7.77 1.90 -6.92
N GLY A 82 -8.06 3.11 -7.38
CA GLY A 82 -7.70 4.34 -6.67
C GLY A 82 -6.20 4.68 -6.70
N ALA A 83 -5.77 5.51 -5.76
CA ALA A 83 -4.41 6.06 -5.72
C ALA A 83 -3.39 5.09 -5.09
N VAL A 84 -3.80 4.33 -4.08
CA VAL A 84 -2.95 3.38 -3.36
C VAL A 84 -3.47 1.97 -3.62
N SER A 85 -3.02 1.38 -4.70
CA SER A 85 -3.33 0.02 -5.14
C SER A 85 -2.29 -0.42 -6.18
N ALA A 86 -2.16 -1.72 -6.44
CA ALA A 86 -1.28 -2.28 -7.46
C ALA A 86 -1.98 -3.39 -8.24
N PRO A 87 -1.78 -3.48 -9.57
CA PRO A 87 -2.38 -4.53 -10.38
C PRO A 87 -1.78 -5.90 -10.07
N VAL A 88 -2.53 -6.95 -10.42
CA VAL A 88 -2.10 -8.35 -10.32
C VAL A 88 -2.02 -8.93 -11.73
N HIS A 89 -0.93 -9.67 -11.98
CA HIS A 89 -0.68 -10.33 -13.26
C HIS A 89 -0.64 -11.85 -13.07
N ALA A 90 -0.98 -12.59 -14.10
CA ALA A 90 -0.80 -14.02 -14.14
C ALA A 90 0.70 -14.37 -14.12
N SER A 91 1.15 -15.08 -13.10
CA SER A 91 2.57 -15.40 -12.94
C SER A 91 3.06 -16.48 -13.92
N SER A 92 2.15 -17.29 -14.48
CA SER A 92 2.38 -18.24 -15.56
C SER A 92 1.13 -18.38 -16.42
N SER A 93 1.21 -19.13 -17.53
CA SER A 93 0.07 -19.46 -18.38
C SER A 93 -0.77 -20.60 -17.80
N GLY A 94 -2.06 -20.61 -18.15
CA GLY A 94 -3.01 -21.61 -17.71
C GLY A 94 -4.46 -21.20 -17.85
N THR A 95 -5.34 -21.84 -17.11
CA THR A 95 -6.78 -21.57 -17.10
C THR A 95 -7.21 -21.08 -15.70
N VAL A 96 -7.99 -20.03 -15.64
CA VAL A 96 -8.63 -19.59 -14.41
C VAL A 96 -9.69 -20.62 -14.01
N VAL A 97 -9.48 -21.32 -12.90
CA VAL A 97 -10.42 -22.35 -12.43
C VAL A 97 -11.39 -21.82 -11.39
N ALA A 98 -11.02 -20.78 -10.63
CA ALA A 98 -11.90 -20.19 -9.64
C ALA A 98 -11.53 -18.71 -9.36
N VAL A 99 -12.54 -17.93 -8.93
CA VAL A 99 -12.39 -16.62 -8.30
C VAL A 99 -13.18 -16.65 -7.00
N GLU A 100 -12.50 -16.96 -5.90
CA GLU A 100 -13.15 -17.29 -4.63
C GLU A 100 -12.27 -16.90 -3.42
N ASP A 101 -12.81 -17.03 -2.22
CA ASP A 101 -12.07 -16.76 -1.00
C ASP A 101 -11.19 -17.96 -0.65
N ARG A 102 -9.88 -17.71 -0.48
CA ARG A 102 -8.86 -18.70 -0.13
C ARG A 102 -8.03 -18.24 1.07
N PRO A 103 -7.40 -19.16 1.82
CA PRO A 103 -6.41 -18.81 2.82
C PRO A 103 -5.33 -17.93 2.21
N VAL A 104 -4.97 -16.84 2.90
CA VAL A 104 -3.92 -15.90 2.48
C VAL A 104 -2.93 -15.68 3.61
N PRO A 105 -1.67 -15.30 3.30
CA PRO A 105 -0.66 -15.02 4.31
C PRO A 105 -0.96 -13.67 4.99
N HIS A 106 -1.84 -13.70 5.98
CA HIS A 106 -2.23 -12.55 6.78
C HIS A 106 -2.33 -12.92 8.26
N PRO A 107 -1.88 -12.05 9.20
CA PRO A 107 -1.90 -12.35 10.64
C PRO A 107 -3.29 -12.65 11.23
N SER A 108 -4.36 -12.21 10.56
CA SER A 108 -5.73 -12.49 11.00
C SER A 108 -6.17 -13.93 10.77
N GLY A 109 -5.49 -14.68 9.88
CA GLY A 109 -5.92 -16.01 9.46
C GLY A 109 -7.22 -16.05 8.65
N LEU A 110 -7.80 -14.88 8.31
CA LEU A 110 -9.02 -14.79 7.51
C LEU A 110 -8.71 -15.03 6.02
N PRO A 111 -9.62 -15.70 5.30
CA PRO A 111 -9.51 -15.85 3.85
C PRO A 111 -9.74 -14.51 3.15
N ALA A 112 -9.24 -14.41 1.93
CA ALA A 112 -9.48 -13.25 1.06
C ALA A 112 -9.71 -13.69 -0.38
N ARG A 113 -10.30 -12.79 -1.17
CA ARG A 113 -10.61 -13.02 -2.58
C ARG A 113 -9.36 -13.27 -3.40
N CYS A 114 -9.29 -14.40 -4.10
CA CYS A 114 -8.17 -14.86 -4.91
C CYS A 114 -8.65 -15.29 -6.29
N ILE A 115 -7.75 -15.14 -7.28
CA ILE A 115 -7.84 -15.78 -8.59
C ILE A 115 -7.01 -17.06 -8.51
N VAL A 116 -7.59 -18.20 -8.87
CA VAL A 116 -6.91 -19.51 -8.92
C VAL A 116 -6.68 -19.89 -10.37
N ILE A 117 -5.42 -20.11 -10.75
CA ILE A 117 -5.02 -20.52 -12.10
C ILE A 117 -4.47 -21.95 -12.02
N GLU A 118 -5.05 -22.88 -12.77
CA GLU A 118 -4.45 -24.17 -13.09
C GLU A 118 -3.45 -23.96 -14.21
N THR A 119 -2.15 -24.17 -13.92
CA THR A 119 -1.09 -23.89 -14.87
C THR A 119 -1.01 -24.99 -15.95
N ASP A 120 -0.64 -24.62 -17.16
CA ASP A 120 -0.46 -25.56 -18.27
C ASP A 120 0.99 -26.10 -18.40
N GLY A 121 1.88 -25.67 -17.50
CA GLY A 121 3.30 -26.02 -17.48
C GLY A 121 4.13 -25.47 -18.65
N LYS A 122 3.53 -24.70 -19.59
CA LYS A 122 4.20 -24.18 -20.79
C LYS A 122 4.85 -22.81 -20.56
N ASP A 123 4.40 -22.08 -19.54
CA ASP A 123 4.86 -20.72 -19.21
C ASP A 123 4.78 -19.73 -20.40
N SER A 124 3.73 -19.89 -21.22
CA SER A 124 3.54 -19.15 -22.47
C SER A 124 3.24 -17.69 -22.20
N THR A 125 3.95 -16.78 -22.87
CA THR A 125 3.68 -15.34 -22.86
C THR A 125 2.70 -14.96 -23.95
N ALA A 126 1.89 -13.91 -23.73
CA ALA A 126 1.17 -13.28 -24.82
C ALA A 126 2.17 -12.73 -25.85
N ASN A 127 1.83 -12.81 -27.15
CA ASN A 127 2.69 -12.31 -28.25
C ASN A 127 2.75 -10.77 -28.28
N GLU A 128 2.99 -10.13 -27.16
CA GLU A 128 3.21 -8.69 -27.12
C GLU A 128 4.69 -8.40 -27.41
N THR A 129 4.92 -7.58 -28.42
CA THR A 129 6.27 -7.11 -28.76
C THR A 129 6.78 -6.26 -27.62
N VAL A 130 7.73 -6.78 -26.86
CA VAL A 130 8.44 -6.00 -25.84
C VAL A 130 9.20 -4.89 -26.54
N VAL A 131 8.80 -3.64 -26.33
CA VAL A 131 9.55 -2.47 -26.81
C VAL A 131 10.56 -2.10 -25.72
N PRO A 132 11.86 -2.38 -25.92
CA PRO A 132 12.90 -1.91 -25.00
C PRO A 132 12.85 -0.39 -24.92
N VAL A 133 13.00 0.13 -23.70
CA VAL A 133 13.01 1.57 -23.46
C VAL A 133 14.37 1.98 -23.00
N ASP A 134 14.95 2.96 -23.69
CA ASP A 134 16.09 3.69 -23.18
C ASP A 134 15.59 4.64 -22.09
N TYR A 135 15.73 4.22 -20.84
CA TYR A 135 15.25 4.99 -19.70
C TYR A 135 15.93 6.35 -19.56
N ALA A 136 17.18 6.47 -20.04
CA ALA A 136 17.93 7.71 -19.95
C ALA A 136 17.35 8.83 -20.85
N GLN A 137 16.64 8.44 -21.92
CA GLN A 137 15.96 9.35 -22.84
C GLN A 137 14.45 9.43 -22.61
N THR A 138 13.94 8.70 -21.62
CA THR A 138 12.49 8.61 -21.38
C THR A 138 12.07 9.52 -20.22
N ASP A 139 10.94 10.21 -20.40
CA ASP A 139 10.34 11.05 -19.36
C ASP A 139 10.08 10.22 -18.08
N PRO A 140 10.52 10.71 -16.89
CA PRO A 140 10.26 10.06 -15.62
C PRO A 140 8.80 9.68 -15.37
N ALA A 141 7.84 10.46 -15.86
CA ALA A 141 6.41 10.14 -15.71
C ALA A 141 6.03 8.86 -16.44
N ILE A 142 6.58 8.62 -17.64
CA ILE A 142 6.35 7.39 -18.41
C ILE A 142 6.95 6.19 -17.67
N LEU A 143 8.13 6.35 -17.08
CA LEU A 143 8.78 5.29 -16.29
C LEU A 143 7.97 4.96 -15.03
N LEU A 144 7.42 5.97 -14.34
CA LEU A 144 6.53 5.78 -13.21
C LEU A 144 5.25 5.02 -13.59
N ASP A 145 4.69 5.29 -14.76
CA ASP A 145 3.50 4.57 -15.24
C ASP A 145 3.83 3.13 -15.62
N ARG A 146 5.02 2.84 -16.18
CA ARG A 146 5.49 1.47 -16.39
C ARG A 146 5.68 0.71 -15.07
N ILE A 147 6.27 1.33 -14.05
CA ILE A 147 6.42 0.76 -12.71
C ILE A 147 5.04 0.44 -12.10
N ARG A 148 4.07 1.34 -12.28
CA ARG A 148 2.69 1.10 -11.85
C ARG A 148 2.06 -0.06 -12.59
N ALA A 149 2.12 -0.04 -13.93
CA ALA A 149 1.54 -1.07 -14.78
C ALA A 149 2.13 -2.45 -14.49
N ALA A 150 3.43 -2.52 -14.18
CA ALA A 150 4.12 -3.76 -13.79
C ALA A 150 3.72 -4.28 -12.38
N GLY A 151 2.92 -3.55 -11.64
CA GLY A 151 2.44 -3.98 -10.31
C GLY A 151 3.52 -4.01 -9.24
N ILE A 152 4.57 -3.17 -9.35
CA ILE A 152 5.68 -3.16 -8.40
C ILE A 152 5.27 -2.49 -7.10
N VAL A 153 5.52 -3.20 -6.02
CA VAL A 153 5.37 -2.73 -4.63
C VAL A 153 6.68 -2.88 -3.89
N GLY A 154 6.81 -2.26 -2.72
CA GLY A 154 7.97 -2.43 -1.86
C GLY A 154 8.16 -3.88 -1.45
N LEU A 155 9.27 -4.51 -1.85
CA LEU A 155 9.57 -5.92 -1.62
C LEU A 155 10.27 -6.20 -0.27
N GLY A 156 10.60 -5.16 0.48
CA GLY A 156 11.17 -5.28 1.84
C GLY A 156 10.16 -5.61 2.94
N GLY A 157 8.96 -6.11 2.61
CA GLY A 157 7.92 -6.55 3.55
C GLY A 157 6.70 -5.63 3.67
N ALA A 158 6.85 -4.31 3.57
CA ALA A 158 5.75 -3.37 3.79
C ALA A 158 4.71 -3.33 2.65
N GLY A 159 5.07 -3.69 1.42
CA GLY A 159 4.12 -3.77 0.29
C GLY A 159 3.51 -2.45 -0.14
N PHE A 160 4.17 -1.31 0.11
CA PHE A 160 3.67 -0.01 -0.33
C PHE A 160 3.89 0.16 -1.85
N PRO A 161 2.89 0.60 -2.64
CA PRO A 161 3.05 0.75 -4.08
C PRO A 161 4.19 1.69 -4.45
N THR A 162 5.17 1.19 -5.21
CA THR A 162 6.44 1.89 -5.49
C THR A 162 6.20 3.20 -6.24
N ARG A 163 5.28 3.24 -7.21
CA ARG A 163 4.92 4.47 -7.93
C ARG A 163 4.48 5.60 -6.99
N VAL A 164 3.67 5.28 -5.98
CA VAL A 164 3.16 6.28 -5.02
C VAL A 164 4.30 6.87 -4.19
N LYS A 165 5.28 6.03 -3.82
CA LYS A 165 6.46 6.45 -3.06
C LYS A 165 7.39 7.34 -3.90
N LEU A 166 7.48 7.10 -5.21
CA LEU A 166 8.35 7.84 -6.13
C LEU A 166 7.70 9.11 -6.72
N ALA A 167 6.35 9.20 -6.77
CA ALA A 167 5.62 10.28 -7.42
C ALA A 167 5.52 11.57 -6.59
N ARG A 168 6.41 11.80 -5.63
CA ARG A 168 6.43 13.00 -4.81
C ARG A 168 7.16 14.13 -5.53
N HIS A 169 6.66 15.37 -5.36
CA HIS A 169 7.15 16.57 -6.03
C HIS A 169 8.20 17.36 -5.22
N GLU A 170 8.57 16.87 -4.05
CA GLU A 170 9.59 17.51 -3.21
C GLU A 170 10.99 17.20 -3.74
N ALA A 171 11.92 18.13 -3.57
CA ALA A 171 13.32 17.91 -3.93
C ALA A 171 13.92 16.82 -3.05
N ILE A 172 14.42 15.75 -3.67
CA ILE A 172 15.03 14.62 -2.97
C ILE A 172 16.54 14.83 -2.90
N GLU A 173 17.06 14.84 -1.68
CA GLU A 173 18.49 14.94 -1.43
C GLU A 173 19.17 13.56 -1.51
N LEU A 174 18.49 12.51 -1.01
CA LEU A 174 19.06 11.17 -0.91
C LEU A 174 18.10 10.10 -1.44
N LEU A 175 18.60 9.30 -2.41
CA LEU A 175 18.03 8.00 -2.74
C LEU A 175 18.78 6.93 -1.95
N LEU A 176 18.11 6.31 -1.00
CA LEU A 176 18.64 5.24 -0.14
C LEU A 176 18.12 3.90 -0.61
N ILE A 177 19.01 3.00 -0.99
CA ILE A 177 18.69 1.63 -1.35
C ILE A 177 19.03 0.72 -0.17
N ASN A 178 18.00 0.13 0.38
CA ASN A 178 18.07 -0.70 1.57
C ASN A 178 18.36 -2.15 1.21
N GLY A 179 19.59 -2.60 1.45
CA GLY A 179 20.04 -3.98 1.42
C GLY A 179 20.40 -4.51 2.83
N ALA A 180 20.06 -3.75 3.89
CA ALA A 180 20.25 -4.19 5.27
C ALA A 180 19.15 -5.18 5.67
N GLU A 181 19.46 -6.45 5.60
CA GLU A 181 18.55 -7.56 5.88
C GLU A 181 18.71 -8.04 7.33
N CYS A 182 18.21 -7.23 8.30
CA CYS A 182 18.47 -7.44 9.72
C CYS A 182 17.59 -8.50 10.41
N GLU A 183 16.53 -8.97 9.75
CA GLU A 183 15.65 -10.01 10.28
C GLU A 183 16.40 -11.35 10.31
N PRO A 184 16.47 -12.04 11.46
CA PRO A 184 17.15 -13.34 11.54
C PRO A 184 16.58 -14.37 10.55
N CYS A 185 17.44 -15.27 10.08
CA CYS A 185 17.13 -16.36 9.16
C CYS A 185 16.72 -15.94 7.72
N ILE A 186 16.56 -14.66 7.42
CA ILE A 186 16.28 -14.19 6.06
C ILE A 186 17.59 -13.87 5.34
N SER A 187 17.72 -14.28 4.07
CA SER A 187 18.91 -14.06 3.25
C SER A 187 18.60 -13.88 1.75
N CYS A 188 17.34 -13.58 1.41
CA CYS A 188 16.93 -13.40 0.02
C CYS A 188 17.56 -12.16 -0.63
N ASP A 189 17.65 -11.04 0.11
CA ASP A 189 18.26 -9.80 -0.38
C ASP A 189 19.78 -9.92 -0.47
N ASN A 190 20.43 -10.60 0.49
CA ASN A 190 21.85 -10.92 0.43
C ASN A 190 22.19 -11.79 -0.80
N SER A 191 21.42 -12.85 -1.06
CA SER A 191 21.63 -13.70 -2.23
C SER A 191 21.37 -12.97 -3.54
N LEU A 192 20.35 -12.10 -3.61
CA LEU A 192 20.09 -11.24 -4.77
C LEU A 192 21.31 -10.33 -5.07
N LEU A 193 21.84 -9.66 -4.06
CA LEU A 193 23.00 -8.78 -4.21
C LEU A 193 24.26 -9.52 -4.62
N ARG A 194 24.48 -10.72 -4.08
CA ARG A 194 25.63 -11.55 -4.42
C ARG A 194 25.59 -12.07 -5.86
N GLU A 195 24.42 -12.48 -6.36
CA GLU A 195 24.30 -13.19 -7.63
C GLU A 195 23.78 -12.34 -8.78
N ARG A 196 23.12 -11.20 -8.48
CA ARG A 196 22.47 -10.33 -9.48
C ARG A 196 22.71 -8.83 -9.18
N ALA A 197 23.92 -8.51 -8.74
CA ALA A 197 24.29 -7.12 -8.40
C ALA A 197 24.04 -6.13 -9.55
N GLU A 198 24.31 -6.53 -10.79
CA GLU A 198 24.10 -5.69 -11.99
C GLU A 198 22.62 -5.34 -12.18
N GLU A 199 21.69 -6.30 -11.98
CA GLU A 199 20.24 -6.02 -12.09
C GLU A 199 19.77 -5.00 -11.03
N VAL A 200 20.35 -5.08 -9.83
CA VAL A 200 20.06 -4.12 -8.74
C VAL A 200 20.60 -2.76 -9.10
N ILE A 201 21.86 -2.65 -9.57
CA ILE A 201 22.50 -1.37 -9.94
C ILE A 201 21.75 -0.70 -11.09
N GLU A 202 21.38 -1.45 -12.12
CA GLU A 202 20.58 -0.91 -13.24
C GLU A 202 19.20 -0.41 -12.76
N GLY A 203 18.57 -1.13 -11.86
CA GLY A 203 17.34 -0.66 -11.21
C GLY A 203 17.55 0.62 -10.40
N VAL A 204 18.66 0.73 -9.71
CA VAL A 204 19.03 1.96 -8.97
C VAL A 204 19.31 3.14 -9.92
N ARG A 205 19.95 2.92 -11.06
CA ARG A 205 20.14 3.93 -12.11
C ARG A 205 18.79 4.47 -12.62
N ILE A 206 17.83 3.59 -12.88
CA ILE A 206 16.47 3.96 -13.29
C ILE A 206 15.77 4.78 -12.19
N LEU A 207 15.85 4.32 -10.93
CA LEU A 207 15.27 5.04 -9.80
C LEU A 207 15.93 6.42 -9.62
N ARG A 208 17.25 6.52 -9.78
CA ARG A 208 17.99 7.78 -9.75
C ARG A 208 17.56 8.73 -10.87
N HIS A 209 17.35 8.23 -12.08
CA HIS A 209 16.84 9.03 -13.19
C HIS A 209 15.43 9.58 -12.91
N ILE A 210 14.56 8.78 -12.29
CA ILE A 210 13.18 9.20 -11.93
C ILE A 210 13.19 10.25 -10.82
N VAL A 211 13.98 10.03 -9.75
CA VAL A 211 13.93 10.81 -8.51
C VAL A 211 14.85 12.03 -8.56
N GLN A 212 15.94 11.96 -9.36
CA GLN A 212 16.99 12.99 -9.51
C GLN A 212 17.58 13.46 -8.16
N PRO A 213 18.05 12.54 -7.30
CA PRO A 213 18.58 12.87 -5.99
C PRO A 213 19.97 13.50 -6.09
N GLN A 214 20.39 14.23 -5.04
CA GLN A 214 21.76 14.76 -4.93
C GLN A 214 22.77 13.66 -4.64
N ALA A 215 22.39 12.63 -3.86
CA ALA A 215 23.21 11.48 -3.53
C ALA A 215 22.41 10.18 -3.65
N CYS A 216 23.12 9.07 -3.96
CA CYS A 216 22.55 7.73 -4.04
C CYS A 216 23.42 6.75 -3.26
N VAL A 217 22.81 6.01 -2.33
CA VAL A 217 23.52 5.09 -1.43
C VAL A 217 22.84 3.74 -1.42
N ILE A 218 23.62 2.66 -1.57
CA ILE A 218 23.19 1.28 -1.26
C ILE A 218 23.76 0.93 0.11
N ALA A 219 22.88 0.66 1.06
CA ALA A 219 23.26 0.30 2.43
C ALA A 219 23.19 -1.20 2.65
N LEU A 220 24.26 -1.78 3.22
CA LEU A 220 24.40 -3.20 3.55
C LEU A 220 24.76 -3.36 5.02
N GLU A 221 24.46 -4.52 5.60
CA GLU A 221 25.00 -4.86 6.91
C GLU A 221 26.47 -5.35 6.82
N ASP A 222 27.24 -5.13 7.88
CA ASP A 222 28.65 -5.52 7.99
C ASP A 222 28.89 -7.04 8.00
N ASN A 223 27.83 -7.84 8.11
CA ASN A 223 27.84 -9.30 8.00
C ASN A 223 27.55 -9.83 6.57
N MET A 224 27.62 -8.97 5.53
CA MET A 224 27.34 -9.30 4.13
C MET A 224 28.55 -9.03 3.20
N PRO A 225 29.76 -9.49 3.51
CA PRO A 225 30.98 -9.10 2.77
C PRO A 225 30.98 -9.58 1.31
N GLU A 226 30.40 -10.75 1.01
CA GLU A 226 30.31 -11.28 -0.35
C GLU A 226 29.38 -10.43 -1.23
N ALA A 227 28.25 -9.96 -0.68
CA ALA A 227 27.32 -9.07 -1.36
C ALA A 227 27.96 -7.69 -1.60
N GLU A 228 28.70 -7.16 -0.63
CA GLU A 228 29.46 -5.91 -0.79
C GLU A 228 30.51 -6.04 -1.91
N GLN A 229 31.28 -7.13 -1.92
CA GLN A 229 32.27 -7.38 -2.96
C GLN A 229 31.63 -7.49 -4.35
N ALA A 230 30.51 -8.21 -4.49
CA ALA A 230 29.78 -8.36 -5.74
C ALA A 230 29.24 -7.01 -6.25
N LEU A 231 28.68 -6.18 -5.36
CA LEU A 231 28.21 -4.84 -5.71
C LEU A 231 29.35 -3.93 -6.18
N ARG A 232 30.48 -3.90 -5.47
CA ARG A 232 31.63 -3.07 -5.86
C ARG A 232 32.20 -3.50 -7.20
N ALA A 233 32.33 -4.82 -7.45
CA ALA A 233 32.78 -5.34 -8.73
C ALA A 233 31.80 -4.98 -9.88
N ALA A 234 30.48 -5.06 -9.63
CA ALA A 234 29.48 -4.69 -10.62
C ALA A 234 29.45 -3.18 -10.90
N LEU A 235 29.63 -2.34 -9.88
CA LEU A 235 29.77 -0.88 -10.07
C LEU A 235 30.98 -0.52 -10.93
N GLU A 236 32.13 -1.17 -10.70
CA GLU A 236 33.33 -1.01 -11.50
C GLU A 236 33.11 -1.47 -12.95
N ALA A 237 32.51 -2.65 -13.15
CA ALA A 237 32.21 -3.19 -14.48
C ALA A 237 31.24 -2.32 -15.29
N LEU A 238 30.32 -1.62 -14.63
CA LEU A 238 29.33 -0.72 -15.23
C LEU A 238 29.82 0.73 -15.32
N ASP A 239 31.06 1.05 -14.92
CA ASP A 239 31.63 2.40 -14.85
C ASP A 239 30.70 3.39 -14.09
N GLU A 240 30.16 2.93 -12.95
CA GLU A 240 29.20 3.72 -12.18
C GLU A 240 29.84 4.25 -10.88
N HIS A 241 30.07 5.56 -10.86
CA HIS A 241 30.77 6.26 -9.77
C HIS A 241 29.85 7.12 -8.89
N ASN A 242 28.55 7.23 -9.24
CA ASN A 242 27.60 8.09 -8.53
C ASN A 242 26.73 7.30 -7.53
N ILE A 243 27.04 6.04 -7.29
CA ILE A 243 26.38 5.18 -6.31
C ILE A 243 27.37 4.79 -5.23
N ILE A 244 27.10 5.17 -4.00
CA ILE A 244 27.94 4.89 -2.83
C ILE A 244 27.47 3.60 -2.17
N VAL A 245 28.39 2.69 -1.86
CA VAL A 245 28.10 1.50 -1.03
C VAL A 245 28.52 1.81 0.41
N ALA A 246 27.55 1.74 1.33
CA ALA A 246 27.75 2.04 2.75
C ALA A 246 27.41 0.82 3.61
N THR A 247 28.32 0.40 4.49
CA THR A 247 28.05 -0.65 5.47
C THR A 247 27.51 -0.10 6.78
N VAL A 248 26.56 -0.78 7.37
CA VAL A 248 25.93 -0.43 8.66
C VAL A 248 26.10 -1.60 9.65
N PRO A 249 26.12 -1.33 10.97
CA PRO A 249 26.22 -2.39 11.97
C PRO A 249 25.04 -3.36 11.94
N THR A 250 25.32 -4.65 12.10
CA THR A 250 24.30 -5.70 12.28
C THR A 250 23.68 -5.60 13.67
N ILE A 251 22.70 -4.71 13.78
CA ILE A 251 21.88 -4.49 15.00
C ILE A 251 20.42 -4.48 14.55
N TYR A 252 19.63 -5.42 15.05
CA TYR A 252 18.21 -5.46 14.75
C TYR A 252 17.46 -4.29 15.44
N PRO A 253 16.63 -3.48 14.78
CA PRO A 253 16.21 -3.54 13.38
C PRO A 253 16.83 -2.43 12.50
N THR A 254 18.14 -2.39 12.30
CA THR A 254 18.82 -1.39 11.43
C THR A 254 18.23 -1.37 10.01
N GLY A 255 17.76 -2.52 9.50
CA GLY A 255 17.07 -2.62 8.20
C GLY A 255 15.67 -1.97 8.18
N GLY A 256 15.15 -1.49 9.29
CA GLY A 256 13.96 -0.64 9.32
C GLY A 256 14.23 0.71 8.64
N GLU A 257 13.34 1.17 7.76
CA GLU A 257 13.53 2.40 6.96
C GLU A 257 13.92 3.61 7.82
N ARG A 258 13.19 3.85 8.93
CA ARG A 258 13.44 4.99 9.83
C ARG A 258 14.79 4.86 10.55
N GLN A 259 15.14 3.65 10.99
CA GLN A 259 16.40 3.35 11.68
C GLN A 259 17.59 3.48 10.73
N LEU A 260 17.47 2.97 9.51
CA LEU A 260 18.52 3.05 8.50
C LEU A 260 18.80 4.52 8.11
N ILE A 261 17.76 5.31 7.91
CA ILE A 261 17.88 6.75 7.68
C ILE A 261 18.63 7.42 8.84
N LYS A 262 18.24 7.13 10.09
CA LYS A 262 18.91 7.68 11.27
C LYS A 262 20.39 7.29 11.33
N VAL A 263 20.71 6.02 11.07
CA VAL A 263 22.09 5.50 11.12
C VAL A 263 22.99 6.15 10.09
N LEU A 264 22.46 6.44 8.90
CA LEU A 264 23.27 7.01 7.81
C LEU A 264 23.31 8.54 7.81
N THR A 265 22.25 9.21 8.26
CA THR A 265 22.10 10.67 8.07
C THR A 265 21.96 11.47 9.36
N ASN A 266 21.78 10.80 10.50
CA ASN A 266 21.38 11.41 11.78
C ASN A 266 20.04 12.19 11.73
N ARG A 267 19.27 12.06 10.64
CA ARG A 267 17.93 12.64 10.53
C ARG A 267 16.88 11.66 11.06
N GLU A 268 15.83 12.18 11.64
CA GLU A 268 14.68 11.40 12.08
C GLU A 268 13.47 11.74 11.22
N VAL A 269 12.79 10.69 10.74
CA VAL A 269 11.52 10.87 10.04
C VAL A 269 10.48 11.34 11.06
N PRO A 270 9.78 12.46 10.81
CA PRO A 270 8.78 12.97 11.74
C PRO A 270 7.70 11.95 12.10
N SER A 271 7.12 12.07 13.31
CA SER A 271 5.95 11.29 13.68
C SER A 271 4.85 11.50 12.64
N GLN A 272 4.20 10.42 12.22
CA GLN A 272 3.19 10.38 11.15
C GLN A 272 3.66 10.94 9.79
N GLY A 273 4.94 11.32 9.66
CA GLY A 273 5.55 11.79 8.41
C GLY A 273 6.17 10.66 7.60
N PHE A 274 6.64 11.04 6.41
CA PHE A 274 7.31 10.16 5.46
C PHE A 274 8.79 10.54 5.29
N PRO A 275 9.66 9.65 4.87
CA PRO A 275 11.04 9.98 4.55
C PRO A 275 11.20 11.12 3.54
N ALA A 276 10.28 11.25 2.58
CA ALA A 276 10.28 12.32 1.61
C ALA A 276 10.11 13.71 2.23
N ASP A 277 9.42 13.83 3.38
CA ASP A 277 9.25 15.10 4.09
C ASP A 277 10.59 15.67 4.62
N ILE A 278 11.62 14.82 4.65
CA ILE A 278 13.00 15.18 4.99
C ILE A 278 13.96 14.98 3.81
N GLY A 279 13.45 14.98 2.57
CA GLY A 279 14.24 14.88 1.34
C GLY A 279 14.85 13.50 1.08
N ILE A 280 14.30 12.41 1.61
CA ILE A 280 14.86 11.06 1.46
C ILE A 280 13.81 10.12 0.84
N VAL A 281 14.23 9.36 -0.16
CA VAL A 281 13.46 8.22 -0.70
C VAL A 281 14.24 6.94 -0.40
N CYS A 282 13.60 5.98 0.27
CA CYS A 282 14.20 4.68 0.56
C CYS A 282 13.49 3.58 -0.23
N GLN A 283 14.25 2.70 -0.89
CA GLN A 283 13.76 1.54 -1.64
C GLN A 283 14.55 0.29 -1.26
N ASN A 284 13.91 -0.88 -1.29
CA ASN A 284 14.59 -2.16 -1.06
C ASN A 284 15.34 -2.62 -2.33
N VAL A 285 16.42 -3.39 -2.18
CA VAL A 285 17.22 -3.93 -3.30
C VAL A 285 16.41 -4.80 -4.25
N GLY A 286 15.50 -5.64 -3.76
CA GLY A 286 14.62 -6.44 -4.60
C GLY A 286 13.63 -5.58 -5.39
N THR A 287 13.17 -4.46 -4.82
CA THR A 287 12.35 -3.48 -5.54
C THR A 287 13.13 -2.83 -6.68
N ALA A 288 14.41 -2.51 -6.47
CA ALA A 288 15.27 -1.96 -7.52
C ALA A 288 15.44 -2.97 -8.69
N ALA A 289 15.74 -4.22 -8.41
CA ALA A 289 15.80 -5.27 -9.43
C ALA A 289 14.46 -5.46 -10.19
N ALA A 290 13.33 -5.39 -9.48
CA ALA A 290 12.01 -5.46 -10.11
C ALA A 290 11.75 -4.25 -11.04
N VAL A 291 12.18 -3.05 -10.66
CA VAL A 291 12.11 -1.84 -11.51
C VAL A 291 12.94 -2.01 -12.78
N TYR A 292 14.15 -2.56 -12.68
CA TYR A 292 14.97 -2.89 -13.85
C TYR A 292 14.20 -3.77 -14.85
N HIS A 293 13.64 -4.88 -14.38
CA HIS A 293 12.89 -5.81 -15.25
C HIS A 293 11.64 -5.16 -15.86
N ALA A 294 10.92 -4.35 -15.10
CA ALA A 294 9.73 -3.67 -15.58
C ALA A 294 10.02 -2.62 -16.67
N VAL A 295 11.08 -1.85 -16.48
CA VAL A 295 11.39 -0.73 -17.39
C VAL A 295 12.11 -1.23 -18.65
N THR A 296 13.15 -2.06 -18.50
CA THR A 296 14.00 -2.47 -19.62
C THR A 296 13.47 -3.69 -20.38
N ARG A 297 12.73 -4.58 -19.70
CA ARG A 297 12.22 -5.84 -20.28
C ARG A 297 10.69 -5.89 -20.37
N SER A 298 9.99 -4.82 -19.97
CA SER A 298 8.52 -4.76 -19.88
C SER A 298 7.91 -5.95 -19.13
N ARG A 299 8.67 -6.50 -18.17
CA ARG A 299 8.28 -7.68 -17.39
C ARG A 299 7.59 -7.24 -16.09
N PRO A 300 6.30 -7.57 -15.88
CA PRO A 300 5.64 -7.31 -14.61
C PRO A 300 6.27 -8.07 -13.44
N LEU A 301 5.89 -7.73 -12.22
CA LEU A 301 6.32 -8.44 -11.02
C LEU A 301 5.58 -9.78 -10.93
N LEU A 302 6.21 -10.86 -11.42
CA LEU A 302 5.66 -12.21 -11.53
C LEU A 302 6.29 -13.19 -10.56
N SER A 303 7.51 -12.92 -10.11
CA SER A 303 8.31 -13.77 -9.21
C SER A 303 9.06 -12.92 -8.21
N ARG A 304 9.53 -13.56 -7.16
CA ARG A 304 10.47 -12.95 -6.21
C ARG A 304 11.41 -14.00 -5.65
N ILE A 305 12.56 -13.58 -5.14
CA ILE A 305 13.42 -14.42 -4.35
C ILE A 305 12.83 -14.50 -2.94
N VAL A 306 12.73 -15.72 -2.41
CA VAL A 306 12.20 -16.00 -1.08
C VAL A 306 13.16 -16.98 -0.37
N THR A 307 13.38 -16.74 0.91
CA THR A 307 14.12 -17.65 1.78
C THR A 307 13.17 -18.73 2.30
N VAL A 308 13.45 -20.00 2.05
CA VAL A 308 12.76 -21.14 2.66
C VAL A 308 13.72 -21.81 3.62
N THR A 309 13.42 -21.74 4.92
CA THR A 309 14.41 -22.07 5.97
C THR A 309 13.78 -22.58 7.26
N GLY A 310 14.61 -22.85 8.24
CA GLY A 310 14.26 -23.42 9.53
C GLY A 310 14.63 -24.89 9.63
N ASP A 311 14.68 -25.40 10.85
CA ASP A 311 14.96 -26.81 11.12
C ASP A 311 13.79 -27.76 10.78
N GLY A 312 12.64 -27.17 10.43
CA GLY A 312 11.50 -27.88 9.85
C GLY A 312 11.60 -28.14 8.34
N VAL A 313 12.65 -27.63 7.63
CA VAL A 313 12.87 -27.82 6.19
C VAL A 313 14.10 -28.68 5.95
N LEU A 314 13.98 -29.69 5.07
CA LEU A 314 15.10 -30.62 4.80
C LEU A 314 16.30 -29.96 4.12
N THR A 315 16.05 -29.04 3.18
CA THR A 315 17.12 -28.39 2.41
C THR A 315 16.90 -26.88 2.35
N PRO A 316 17.19 -26.13 3.43
CA PRO A 316 17.04 -24.68 3.44
C PRO A 316 17.77 -24.03 2.27
N CYS A 317 17.12 -23.08 1.57
CA CYS A 317 17.68 -22.37 0.42
C CYS A 317 16.94 -21.06 0.14
N ASN A 318 17.56 -20.20 -0.66
CA ASN A 318 16.88 -19.11 -1.35
C ASN A 318 16.41 -19.61 -2.71
N MET A 319 15.18 -19.26 -3.09
CA MET A 319 14.65 -19.64 -4.40
C MET A 319 13.87 -18.51 -5.04
N GLU A 320 13.99 -18.41 -6.37
CA GLU A 320 13.09 -17.59 -7.16
C GLU A 320 11.81 -18.39 -7.40
N ALA A 321 10.69 -17.86 -6.94
CA ALA A 321 9.39 -18.50 -7.02
C ALA A 321 8.34 -17.55 -7.61
N LEU A 322 7.39 -18.12 -8.36
CA LEU A 322 6.27 -17.39 -8.93
C LEU A 322 5.33 -16.90 -7.82
N ILE A 323 4.87 -15.67 -7.94
CA ILE A 323 3.84 -15.13 -7.05
C ILE A 323 2.56 -15.95 -7.25
N GLY A 324 1.95 -16.39 -6.15
CA GLY A 324 0.81 -17.30 -6.16
C GLY A 324 1.16 -18.76 -5.89
N THR A 325 2.46 -19.13 -5.86
CA THR A 325 2.90 -20.49 -5.51
C THR A 325 2.49 -20.82 -4.07
N PRO A 326 1.79 -21.93 -3.81
CA PRO A 326 1.50 -22.38 -2.46
C PRO A 326 2.77 -22.62 -1.64
N VAL A 327 2.76 -22.32 -0.37
CA VAL A 327 3.92 -22.54 0.53
C VAL A 327 4.28 -24.03 0.61
N SER A 328 3.30 -24.93 0.54
CA SER A 328 3.54 -26.38 0.43
C SER A 328 4.48 -26.74 -0.72
N ASP A 329 4.29 -26.10 -1.89
CA ASP A 329 5.11 -26.37 -3.09
C ASP A 329 6.52 -25.78 -2.94
N LEU A 330 6.65 -24.61 -2.27
CA LEU A 330 7.96 -24.04 -1.94
C LEU A 330 8.76 -24.94 -1.01
N VAL A 331 8.11 -25.48 0.02
CA VAL A 331 8.75 -26.40 0.96
C VAL A 331 9.07 -27.74 0.27
N ALA A 332 8.20 -28.25 -0.59
CA ALA A 332 8.47 -29.44 -1.41
C ALA A 332 9.70 -29.23 -2.31
N ALA A 333 9.84 -28.06 -2.97
CA ALA A 333 11.02 -27.70 -3.76
C ALA A 333 12.30 -27.58 -2.91
N ALA A 334 12.16 -27.28 -1.62
CA ALA A 334 13.24 -27.29 -0.62
C ALA A 334 13.48 -28.69 0.00
N GLY A 335 13.03 -29.75 -0.63
CA GLY A 335 13.21 -31.14 -0.21
C GLY A 335 12.11 -31.67 0.71
N GLY A 336 11.15 -30.90 1.08
CA GLY A 336 10.05 -31.26 1.97
C GLY A 336 10.28 -30.84 3.42
N TYR A 337 9.30 -31.16 4.23
CA TYR A 337 9.34 -30.94 5.67
C TYR A 337 10.16 -32.04 6.39
N THR A 338 10.73 -31.68 7.54
CA THR A 338 11.21 -32.68 8.52
C THR A 338 10.02 -33.25 9.32
N ASP A 339 10.19 -34.36 10.00
CA ASP A 339 9.10 -35.07 10.71
C ASP A 339 8.53 -34.33 11.94
N ARG A 340 8.98 -33.11 12.26
CA ARG A 340 8.74 -32.46 13.55
C ARG A 340 8.41 -30.95 13.45
N ILE A 341 7.58 -30.57 12.50
CA ILE A 341 7.19 -29.17 12.40
C ILE A 341 6.19 -28.81 13.51
N GLU A 342 6.50 -27.76 14.24
CA GLU A 342 5.60 -27.17 15.24
C GLU A 342 4.82 -25.99 14.66
N ARG A 343 5.51 -25.12 13.92
CA ARG A 343 4.91 -23.91 13.36
C ARG A 343 5.52 -23.56 12.00
N LEU A 344 4.66 -22.97 11.17
CA LEU A 344 5.04 -22.37 9.90
C LEU A 344 4.81 -20.86 9.99
N LEU A 345 5.86 -20.07 9.74
CA LEU A 345 5.81 -18.62 9.78
C LEU A 345 6.03 -18.04 8.38
N ILE A 346 5.35 -16.95 8.10
CA ILE A 346 5.61 -16.08 6.95
C ILE A 346 6.40 -14.89 7.46
N GLY A 347 7.61 -14.68 6.93
CA GLY A 347 8.61 -13.74 7.45
C GLY A 347 9.56 -14.39 8.46
N GLY A 348 10.35 -13.57 9.15
CA GLY A 348 11.32 -14.03 10.13
C GLY A 348 10.75 -14.21 11.54
N PRO A 349 11.59 -14.58 12.51
CA PRO A 349 11.15 -14.87 13.87
C PRO A 349 10.72 -13.62 14.66
N MET A 350 11.11 -12.40 14.24
CA MET A 350 10.83 -11.18 14.97
C MET A 350 9.56 -10.46 14.48
N MET A 351 9.44 -10.28 13.16
CA MET A 351 8.29 -9.57 12.56
C MET A 351 7.29 -10.49 11.87
N GLY A 352 7.66 -11.71 11.59
CA GLY A 352 6.80 -12.72 10.97
C GLY A 352 5.59 -13.10 11.82
N TYR A 353 4.72 -13.91 11.24
CA TYR A 353 3.53 -14.45 11.90
C TYR A 353 3.26 -15.87 11.47
N ALA A 354 2.69 -16.67 12.38
CA ALA A 354 2.33 -18.04 12.10
C ALA A 354 1.09 -18.12 11.19
N VAL A 355 1.08 -19.12 10.31
CA VAL A 355 -0.07 -19.49 9.49
C VAL A 355 -0.56 -20.88 9.86
N ASN A 356 -1.86 -21.11 9.73
CA ASN A 356 -2.52 -22.35 10.14
C ASN A 356 -2.47 -23.44 9.05
N THR A 357 -2.03 -23.07 7.84
CA THR A 357 -1.97 -23.99 6.69
C THR A 357 -0.86 -23.54 5.75
N ASP A 358 -0.22 -24.49 5.09
CA ASP A 358 0.76 -24.26 4.03
C ASP A 358 0.12 -24.10 2.63
N ALA A 359 -1.22 -24.15 2.55
CA ALA A 359 -1.96 -23.80 1.35
C ALA A 359 -2.00 -22.28 1.06
N VAL A 360 -1.47 -21.43 1.97
CA VAL A 360 -1.32 -20.00 1.71
C VAL A 360 -0.33 -19.75 0.58
N PRO A 361 -0.61 -18.79 -0.33
CA PRO A 361 0.26 -18.52 -1.47
C PRO A 361 1.44 -17.61 -1.11
N LEU A 362 2.52 -17.70 -1.88
CA LEU A 362 3.54 -16.66 -1.97
C LEU A 362 2.92 -15.38 -2.54
N ILE A 363 3.05 -14.27 -1.84
CA ILE A 363 2.59 -12.95 -2.30
C ILE A 363 3.77 -12.00 -2.50
N LYS A 364 3.52 -10.83 -3.11
CA LYS A 364 4.56 -9.82 -3.39
C LYS A 364 5.40 -9.43 -2.17
N THR A 365 4.85 -9.49 -0.96
CA THR A 365 5.52 -9.11 0.28
C THR A 365 6.20 -10.24 1.04
N THR A 366 5.98 -11.51 0.66
CA THR A 366 6.57 -12.67 1.35
C THR A 366 8.05 -12.79 1.02
N ASN A 367 8.94 -12.52 1.94
CA ASN A 367 10.40 -12.66 1.78
C ASN A 367 10.97 -13.93 2.42
N CYS A 368 10.22 -14.57 3.32
CA CYS A 368 10.67 -15.78 3.99
C CYS A 368 9.49 -16.70 4.33
N VAL A 369 9.74 -17.99 4.21
CA VAL A 369 8.95 -19.10 4.75
C VAL A 369 9.84 -19.82 5.77
N LEU A 370 9.45 -19.75 7.05
CA LEU A 370 10.23 -20.29 8.15
C LEU A 370 9.44 -21.42 8.82
N ALA A 371 9.87 -22.66 8.62
CA ALA A 371 9.32 -23.83 9.30
C ALA A 371 10.19 -24.20 10.51
N VAL A 372 9.61 -24.16 11.70
CA VAL A 372 10.32 -24.35 12.96
C VAL A 372 9.80 -25.55 13.73
N THR A 373 10.73 -26.19 14.47
CA THR A 373 10.42 -27.27 15.40
C THR A 373 10.30 -26.70 16.82
N GLU A 374 9.76 -27.50 17.74
CA GLU A 374 9.70 -27.15 19.17
C GLU A 374 11.09 -26.87 19.75
N LYS A 375 12.14 -27.51 19.22
CA LYS A 375 13.51 -27.33 19.67
C LYS A 375 14.07 -25.96 19.33
N SER A 376 13.84 -25.47 18.11
CA SER A 376 14.39 -24.18 17.64
C SER A 376 13.57 -23.00 18.11
N MET A 377 12.26 -23.18 18.22
CA MET A 377 11.33 -22.12 18.66
C MET A 377 10.19 -22.74 19.48
N PRO A 378 10.45 -23.03 20.77
CA PRO A 378 9.44 -23.59 21.67
C PRO A 378 8.21 -22.67 21.77
N ALA A 379 7.06 -23.26 22.06
CA ALA A 379 5.86 -22.47 22.33
C ALA A 379 6.13 -21.47 23.48
N PRO A 380 5.78 -20.19 23.32
CA PRO A 380 5.99 -19.23 24.39
C PRO A 380 5.17 -19.64 25.61
N PRO A 381 5.73 -19.54 26.83
CA PRO A 381 4.98 -19.80 28.04
C PRO A 381 3.81 -18.80 28.17
N PRO A 382 2.78 -19.12 28.95
CA PRO A 382 1.64 -18.22 29.16
C PRO A 382 2.07 -16.84 29.64
N ALA A 383 1.46 -15.78 29.08
CA ALA A 383 1.75 -14.42 29.50
C ALA A 383 1.41 -14.20 30.98
N GLN A 384 2.33 -13.57 31.69
CA GLN A 384 2.18 -13.19 33.09
C GLN A 384 1.92 -11.68 33.22
N PRO A 385 1.39 -11.20 34.36
CA PRO A 385 1.24 -9.77 34.60
C PRO A 385 2.55 -9.01 34.45
N CYS A 386 2.48 -7.78 33.97
CA CYS A 386 3.63 -6.91 33.79
C CYS A 386 4.26 -6.57 35.15
N ILE A 387 5.56 -6.87 35.34
CA ILE A 387 6.33 -6.58 36.55
C ILE A 387 6.99 -5.20 36.53
N ARG A 388 6.74 -4.36 35.51
CA ARG A 388 7.26 -3.00 35.33
C ARG A 388 8.80 -2.91 35.35
N CYS A 389 9.50 -3.88 34.79
CA CYS A 389 10.97 -3.94 34.78
C CYS A 389 11.66 -2.95 33.83
N GLY A 390 10.95 -2.30 32.90
CA GLY A 390 11.49 -1.30 31.97
C GLY A 390 12.23 -1.84 30.76
N LYS A 391 12.60 -3.12 30.68
CA LYS A 391 13.40 -3.69 29.59
C LYS A 391 12.86 -3.42 28.19
N CYS A 392 11.52 -3.39 28.04
CA CYS A 392 10.88 -3.13 26.75
C CYS A 392 11.13 -1.70 26.24
N THR A 393 11.29 -0.72 27.14
CA THR A 393 11.62 0.67 26.78
C THR A 393 13.08 0.78 26.33
N GLU A 394 14.00 0.11 27.03
CA GLU A 394 15.45 0.14 26.74
C GLU A 394 15.77 -0.35 25.33
N VAL A 395 14.97 -1.28 24.78
CA VAL A 395 15.21 -1.88 23.46
C VAL A 395 14.33 -1.29 22.36
N CYS A 396 13.42 -0.36 22.65
CA CYS A 396 12.52 0.19 21.66
C CYS A 396 13.26 1.08 20.64
N PRO A 397 13.34 0.72 19.35
CA PRO A 397 14.08 1.51 18.37
C PRO A 397 13.36 2.80 17.94
N ALA A 398 12.12 3.00 18.38
CA ALA A 398 11.33 4.21 18.17
C ALA A 398 11.18 5.06 19.44
N ASP A 399 11.96 4.73 20.50
CA ASP A 399 11.97 5.44 21.80
C ASP A 399 10.57 5.62 22.43
N LEU A 400 9.73 4.59 22.31
CA LEU A 400 8.38 4.56 22.85
C LEU A 400 8.36 3.98 24.27
N LEU A 401 7.20 4.07 24.91
CA LEU A 401 6.90 3.43 26.19
C LEU A 401 6.01 2.18 25.98
N PRO A 402 6.56 1.00 25.60
CA PRO A 402 5.77 -0.17 25.24
C PRO A 402 4.82 -0.63 26.34
N GLN A 403 5.21 -0.54 27.61
CA GLN A 403 4.33 -0.90 28.73
C GLN A 403 3.10 0.01 28.82
N GLN A 404 3.21 1.31 28.51
CA GLN A 404 2.08 2.24 28.50
C GLN A 404 1.15 1.96 27.32
N LEU A 405 1.72 1.78 26.13
CA LEU A 405 0.97 1.38 24.94
C LEU A 405 0.20 0.07 25.18
N TYR A 406 0.80 -0.90 25.88
CA TYR A 406 0.14 -2.14 26.26
C TYR A 406 -1.08 -1.89 27.17
N TRP A 407 -0.93 -1.07 28.20
CA TRP A 407 -2.04 -0.74 29.09
C TRP A 407 -3.21 -0.09 28.36
N TYR A 408 -2.93 0.89 27.51
CA TYR A 408 -3.97 1.56 26.71
C TYR A 408 -4.60 0.63 25.68
N ALA A 409 -3.82 -0.15 24.95
CA ALA A 409 -4.32 -1.10 23.97
C ALA A 409 -5.17 -2.20 24.62
N SER A 410 -4.74 -2.76 25.77
CA SER A 410 -5.47 -3.82 26.48
C SER A 410 -6.77 -3.33 27.11
N SER A 411 -6.86 -2.05 27.47
CA SER A 411 -8.09 -1.41 27.98
C SER A 411 -8.96 -0.79 26.89
N SER A 412 -8.59 -0.93 25.59
CA SER A 412 -9.26 -0.30 24.46
C SER A 412 -9.34 1.23 24.53
N ASN A 413 -8.42 1.86 25.30
CA ASN A 413 -8.26 3.31 25.34
C ASN A 413 -7.39 3.77 24.17
N TYR A 414 -7.98 3.78 22.97
CA TYR A 414 -7.25 4.03 21.73
C TYR A 414 -6.78 5.47 21.57
N ASP A 415 -7.50 6.44 22.12
CA ASP A 415 -7.10 7.86 22.07
C ASP A 415 -5.79 8.06 22.85
N ALA A 416 -5.71 7.56 24.08
CA ALA A 416 -4.47 7.61 24.85
C ALA A 416 -3.33 6.80 24.18
N ALA A 417 -3.63 5.67 23.53
CA ALA A 417 -2.62 4.92 22.79
C ALA A 417 -2.05 5.74 21.62
N GLN A 418 -2.87 6.52 20.91
CA GLN A 418 -2.43 7.41 19.84
C GLN A 418 -1.59 8.56 20.38
N ASP A 419 -2.00 9.19 21.48
CA ASP A 419 -1.26 10.27 22.15
C ASP A 419 0.13 9.82 22.60
N PHE A 420 0.29 8.54 22.97
CA PHE A 420 1.57 7.91 23.32
C PHE A 420 2.35 7.34 22.12
N GLY A 421 1.99 7.72 20.89
CA GLY A 421 2.74 7.39 19.67
C GLY A 421 2.55 5.96 19.18
N LEU A 422 1.37 5.33 19.37
CA LEU A 422 1.10 3.97 18.88
C LEU A 422 1.46 3.80 17.40
N PHE A 423 1.21 4.81 16.56
CA PHE A 423 1.48 4.75 15.12
C PHE A 423 2.97 4.91 14.76
N ASP A 424 3.83 5.37 15.67
CA ASP A 424 5.28 5.37 15.49
C ASP A 424 5.92 4.01 15.80
N CYS A 425 5.16 3.09 16.42
CA CYS A 425 5.59 1.71 16.63
C CYS A 425 5.74 1.00 15.27
N ILE A 426 6.96 0.54 14.96
CA ILE A 426 7.29 -0.20 13.73
C ILE A 426 7.05 -1.71 13.85
N GLU A 427 6.47 -2.18 14.96
CA GLU A 427 6.10 -3.59 15.20
C GLU A 427 7.27 -4.58 15.11
N CYS A 428 8.48 -4.11 15.41
CA CYS A 428 9.71 -4.89 15.27
C CYS A 428 9.86 -6.08 16.23
N GLY A 429 9.04 -6.20 17.27
CA GLY A 429 9.09 -7.31 18.22
C GLY A 429 10.13 -7.20 19.32
N CYS A 430 11.08 -6.24 19.31
CA CYS A 430 12.13 -6.10 20.33
C CYS A 430 11.57 -6.12 21.76
N CYS A 431 10.51 -5.36 22.01
CA CYS A 431 9.88 -5.26 23.32
C CYS A 431 9.25 -6.58 23.79
N SER A 432 8.64 -7.35 22.88
CA SER A 432 8.07 -8.67 23.19
C SER A 432 9.17 -9.68 23.47
N HIS A 433 10.28 -9.62 22.69
CA HIS A 433 11.43 -10.54 22.82
C HIS A 433 12.10 -10.46 24.19
N VAL A 434 12.26 -9.25 24.74
CA VAL A 434 12.92 -9.05 26.06
C VAL A 434 11.96 -9.12 27.25
N CYS A 435 10.66 -9.30 27.04
CA CYS A 435 9.67 -9.29 28.09
C CYS A 435 9.75 -10.54 28.98
N PRO A 436 10.16 -10.44 30.27
CA PRO A 436 10.24 -11.59 31.15
C PRO A 436 8.87 -12.15 31.55
N SER A 437 7.81 -11.38 31.33
CA SER A 437 6.43 -11.81 31.53
C SER A 437 5.78 -12.39 30.27
N HIS A 438 6.53 -12.55 29.18
CA HIS A 438 6.09 -13.12 27.89
C HIS A 438 4.82 -12.47 27.32
N ILE A 439 4.63 -11.16 27.59
CA ILE A 439 3.47 -10.42 27.08
C ILE A 439 3.64 -10.23 25.57
N PRO A 440 2.67 -10.62 24.75
CA PRO A 440 2.72 -10.45 23.29
C PRO A 440 2.40 -8.99 22.90
N LEU A 441 3.27 -8.05 23.29
CA LEU A 441 3.05 -6.61 23.19
C LEU A 441 2.66 -6.17 21.76
N VAL A 442 3.36 -6.67 20.75
CA VAL A 442 3.14 -6.29 19.36
C VAL A 442 1.74 -6.69 18.87
N GLN A 443 1.21 -7.84 19.34
CA GLN A 443 -0.14 -8.27 18.97
C GLN A 443 -1.21 -7.30 19.51
N TYR A 444 -1.03 -6.77 20.70
CA TYR A 444 -1.91 -5.73 21.26
C TYR A 444 -1.85 -4.45 20.41
N TYR A 445 -0.65 -4.05 19.96
CA TYR A 445 -0.50 -2.86 19.12
C TYR A 445 -1.10 -3.03 17.74
N ARG A 446 -0.90 -4.18 17.10
CA ARG A 446 -1.54 -4.53 15.82
C ARG A 446 -3.06 -4.52 15.94
N HIS A 447 -3.59 -5.12 17.01
CA HIS A 447 -5.02 -5.11 17.29
C HIS A 447 -5.55 -3.68 17.48
N ALA A 448 -4.89 -2.87 18.29
CA ALA A 448 -5.29 -1.48 18.53
C ALA A 448 -5.26 -0.64 17.24
N LYS A 449 -4.18 -0.70 16.44
CA LYS A 449 -4.09 -0.02 15.15
C LYS A 449 -5.20 -0.45 14.20
N THR A 450 -5.46 -1.75 14.07
CA THR A 450 -6.52 -2.29 13.20
C THR A 450 -7.90 -1.79 13.65
N SER A 451 -8.15 -1.77 14.97
CA SER A 451 -9.40 -1.27 15.53
C SER A 451 -9.60 0.23 15.27
N ILE A 452 -8.56 1.04 15.42
CA ILE A 452 -8.57 2.48 15.11
C ILE A 452 -8.89 2.70 13.63
N TRP A 453 -8.18 2.03 12.72
CA TRP A 453 -8.44 2.16 11.28
C TRP A 453 -9.85 1.72 10.89
N ALA A 454 -10.38 0.66 11.52
CA ALA A 454 -11.76 0.21 11.28
C ALA A 454 -12.76 1.29 11.73
N GLN A 455 -12.56 1.89 12.90
CA GLN A 455 -13.40 2.98 13.42
C GLN A 455 -13.32 4.22 12.51
N GLU A 456 -12.14 4.63 12.07
CA GLU A 456 -11.94 5.75 11.14
C GLU A 456 -12.63 5.50 9.79
N LYS A 457 -12.49 4.27 9.24
CA LYS A 457 -13.17 3.89 7.99
C LYS A 457 -14.68 3.95 8.12
N GLN A 458 -15.21 3.45 9.24
CA GLN A 458 -16.64 3.51 9.53
C GLN A 458 -17.14 4.95 9.72
N LYS A 459 -16.37 5.79 10.44
CA LYS A 459 -16.69 7.22 10.61
C LYS A 459 -16.71 7.94 9.28
N LYS A 460 -15.68 7.79 8.43
CA LYS A 460 -15.63 8.36 7.08
C LYS A 460 -16.82 7.93 6.22
N ALA A 461 -17.18 6.64 6.24
CA ALA A 461 -18.34 6.14 5.51
C ALA A 461 -19.65 6.76 6.00
N SER A 462 -19.82 6.91 7.32
CA SER A 462 -20.98 7.56 7.95
C SER A 462 -21.06 9.04 7.58
N ASP A 463 -19.93 9.76 7.62
CA ASP A 463 -19.87 11.19 7.26
C ASP A 463 -20.24 11.41 5.79
N ILE A 464 -19.69 10.60 4.87
CA ILE A 464 -20.05 10.64 3.45
C ILE A 464 -21.55 10.33 3.23
N ALA A 465 -22.09 9.35 3.96
CA ALA A 465 -23.52 9.00 3.87
C ALA A 465 -24.39 10.17 4.36
N ARG A 466 -24.00 10.84 5.46
CA ARG A 466 -24.69 12.03 5.99
C ARG A 466 -24.65 13.18 4.98
N GLU A 467 -23.49 13.53 4.44
CA GLU A 467 -23.34 14.58 3.43
C GLU A 467 -24.22 14.32 2.18
N ARG A 468 -24.22 13.07 1.69
CA ARG A 468 -25.08 12.67 0.56
C ARG A 468 -26.56 12.80 0.89
N HIS A 469 -26.95 12.45 2.11
CA HIS A 469 -28.35 12.60 2.57
C HIS A 469 -28.75 14.07 2.66
N GLU A 470 -27.93 14.91 3.27
CA GLU A 470 -28.17 16.36 3.39
C GLU A 470 -28.25 17.04 2.02
N ALA A 471 -27.32 16.73 1.11
CA ALA A 471 -27.34 17.23 -0.26
C ALA A 471 -28.60 16.79 -1.02
N ARG A 472 -29.07 15.54 -0.81
CA ARG A 472 -30.32 15.04 -1.38
C ARG A 472 -31.52 15.81 -0.83
N GLN A 473 -31.59 16.05 0.47
CA GLN A 473 -32.67 16.81 1.11
C GLN A 473 -32.71 18.25 0.58
N ALA A 474 -31.60 18.95 0.57
CA ALA A 474 -31.49 20.31 0.04
C ALA A 474 -31.92 20.40 -1.44
N ARG A 475 -31.55 19.38 -2.27
CA ARG A 475 -32.01 19.31 -3.66
C ARG A 475 -33.55 19.15 -3.76
N LEU A 476 -34.14 18.30 -2.92
CA LEU A 476 -35.58 18.05 -2.91
C LEU A 476 -36.35 19.31 -2.45
N GLU A 477 -35.85 20.02 -1.45
CA GLU A 477 -36.44 21.27 -0.98
C GLU A 477 -36.37 22.36 -2.05
N ARG A 478 -35.23 22.50 -2.73
CA ARG A 478 -35.10 23.44 -3.85
C ARG A 478 -36.11 23.14 -4.97
N ILE A 479 -36.26 21.85 -5.33
CA ILE A 479 -37.24 21.46 -6.34
C ILE A 479 -38.68 21.78 -5.88
N LYS A 480 -39.00 21.59 -4.58
CA LYS A 480 -40.33 21.96 -4.02
C LYS A 480 -40.55 23.50 -4.09
N GLN A 481 -39.54 24.27 -3.73
CA GLN A 481 -39.60 25.76 -3.80
C GLN A 481 -39.79 26.23 -5.23
N GLU A 482 -38.99 25.72 -6.19
CA GLU A 482 -39.13 26.08 -7.60
C GLU A 482 -40.51 25.72 -8.17
N ARG A 483 -41.09 24.58 -7.75
CA ARG A 483 -42.46 24.18 -8.13
C ARG A 483 -43.50 25.11 -7.52
N ALA A 484 -43.34 25.47 -6.24
CA ALA A 484 -44.24 26.39 -5.55
C ALA A 484 -44.21 27.79 -6.18
N GLU A 485 -43.00 28.30 -6.49
CA GLU A 485 -42.85 29.59 -7.18
C GLU A 485 -43.47 29.58 -8.58
N LYS A 486 -43.25 28.52 -9.37
CA LYS A 486 -43.88 28.37 -10.69
C LYS A 486 -45.39 28.31 -10.59
N LEU A 487 -45.93 27.63 -9.56
CA LEU A 487 -47.37 27.60 -9.32
C LEU A 487 -47.92 28.95 -8.89
N ALA A 488 -47.21 29.68 -8.01
CA ALA A 488 -47.56 31.02 -7.58
C ALA A 488 -47.58 32.01 -8.76
N ARG A 489 -46.52 32.01 -9.59
CA ARG A 489 -46.45 32.81 -10.83
C ARG A 489 -47.61 32.50 -11.80
N LYS A 490 -47.95 31.21 -11.98
CA LYS A 490 -49.13 30.82 -12.79
C LYS A 490 -50.43 31.31 -12.21
N LYS A 491 -50.63 31.21 -10.88
CA LYS A 491 -51.83 31.74 -10.21
C LYS A 491 -51.93 33.25 -10.34
N GLN A 492 -50.83 33.99 -10.18
CA GLN A 492 -50.78 35.43 -10.34
C GLN A 492 -51.10 35.86 -11.78
N ALA A 493 -50.49 35.21 -12.77
CA ALA A 493 -50.78 35.48 -14.18
C ALA A 493 -52.23 35.16 -14.59
N LEU A 494 -52.86 34.15 -13.97
CA LEU A 494 -54.29 33.83 -14.15
C LEU A 494 -55.19 34.90 -13.49
N SER A 495 -54.85 35.37 -12.29
CA SER A 495 -55.61 36.46 -11.61
C SER A 495 -55.50 37.78 -12.34
N GLU A 496 -54.32 38.11 -12.89
CA GLU A 496 -54.12 39.31 -13.72
C GLU A 496 -54.91 39.25 -15.04
N LYS A 497 -54.96 38.08 -15.70
CA LYS A 497 -55.79 37.84 -16.86
C LYS A 497 -57.28 37.98 -16.53
N SER A 498 -57.74 37.39 -15.42
CA SER A 498 -59.15 37.50 -15.02
C SER A 498 -59.54 38.92 -14.61
N ALA A 499 -58.61 39.66 -13.98
CA ALA A 499 -58.84 41.11 -13.70
C ALA A 499 -58.88 41.96 -14.98
N GLY A 500 -57.98 41.64 -15.95
CA GLY A 500 -58.00 42.29 -17.27
C GLY A 500 -59.26 41.99 -18.06
N ASP A 501 -59.77 40.76 -18.02
CA ASP A 501 -61.02 40.34 -18.67
C ASP A 501 -62.26 40.99 -17.97
N ASN A 502 -62.24 41.10 -16.64
CA ASN A 502 -63.29 41.82 -15.91
C ASN A 502 -63.33 43.35 -16.25
N VAL A 503 -62.19 44.02 -16.35
CA VAL A 503 -62.07 45.41 -16.77
C VAL A 503 -62.55 45.58 -18.21
N ARG A 504 -62.18 44.63 -19.10
CA ARG A 504 -62.65 44.67 -20.51
C ARG A 504 -64.13 44.42 -20.62
N ASN A 505 -64.68 43.45 -19.85
CA ASN A 505 -66.15 43.23 -19.82
C ASN A 505 -66.94 44.41 -19.24
N ALA A 506 -66.42 45.06 -18.18
CA ALA A 506 -67.01 46.28 -17.65
C ALA A 506 -66.97 47.44 -18.64
N ALA A 507 -65.86 47.58 -19.38
CA ALA A 507 -65.77 48.62 -20.44
C ALA A 507 -66.73 48.34 -21.62
N ILE A 508 -66.91 47.07 -21.99
CA ILE A 508 -67.87 46.65 -23.01
C ILE A 508 -69.33 46.93 -22.53
N GLN A 509 -69.67 46.57 -21.29
CA GLN A 509 -70.98 46.88 -20.72
C GLN A 509 -71.23 48.36 -20.64
N ALA A 510 -70.28 49.19 -20.18
CA ALA A 510 -70.38 50.63 -20.17
C ALA A 510 -70.54 51.23 -21.58
N ALA A 511 -69.87 50.62 -22.57
CA ALA A 511 -70.06 51.06 -23.97
C ALA A 511 -71.46 50.69 -24.52
N LEU A 512 -71.96 49.50 -24.18
CA LEU A 512 -73.33 49.08 -24.55
C LEU A 512 -74.41 49.92 -23.87
N GLU A 513 -74.27 50.34 -22.62
CA GLU A 513 -75.15 51.24 -21.93
C GLU A 513 -75.12 52.62 -22.56
N ARG A 514 -73.95 53.15 -22.94
CA ARG A 514 -73.87 54.42 -23.68
C ARG A 514 -74.59 54.37 -25.03
N VAL A 515 -74.48 53.26 -25.74
CA VAL A 515 -75.19 53.06 -27.03
C VAL A 515 -76.69 52.91 -26.79
N LYS A 516 -77.16 52.23 -25.70
CA LYS A 516 -78.59 52.23 -25.34
C LYS A 516 -79.12 53.62 -25.01
N HIS A 517 -78.36 54.35 -24.17
CA HIS A 517 -78.79 55.74 -23.80
C HIS A 517 -78.84 56.67 -25.02
N LYS A 518 -77.87 56.55 -25.97
CA LYS A 518 -77.94 57.31 -27.23
C LYS A 518 -79.13 56.91 -28.11
N LYS A 519 -79.50 55.61 -28.16
CA LYS A 519 -80.69 55.14 -28.90
C LYS A 519 -81.98 55.61 -28.24
N GLU A 520 -82.06 55.66 -26.92
CA GLU A 520 -83.20 56.17 -26.18
C GLU A 520 -83.34 57.70 -26.37
N GLN A 521 -82.21 58.45 -26.36
CA GLN A 521 -82.25 59.92 -26.66
C GLN A 521 -82.62 60.16 -28.11
N ALA A 522 -82.13 59.43 -29.07
CA ALA A 522 -82.54 59.58 -30.47
C ALA A 522 -83.99 59.12 -30.75
N GLY A 523 -84.51 58.17 -29.94
CA GLY A 523 -85.96 57.81 -30.01
C GLY A 523 -86.87 58.75 -29.34
N MET A 524 -86.40 59.66 -28.43
CA MET A 524 -87.14 60.79 -27.89
C MET A 524 -87.16 61.99 -28.79
N GLU A 525 -86.10 62.24 -29.58
CA GLU A 525 -86.11 63.36 -30.58
C GLU A 525 -87.04 63.11 -31.76
N THR A 526 -87.28 61.86 -32.12
CA THR A 526 -88.21 61.48 -33.21
C THR A 526 -89.70 61.50 -32.76
N ARG A 527 -90.00 61.55 -31.45
CA ARG A 527 -91.39 61.64 -30.94
C ARG A 527 -91.84 63.09 -30.70
N ASN A 528 -90.98 64.11 -30.82
CA ASN A 528 -91.28 65.50 -30.60
C ASN A 528 -91.54 66.27 -31.92
N THR A 529 -91.40 65.60 -33.08
CA THR A 529 -91.63 66.25 -34.37
C THR A 529 -93.00 65.89 -35.02
N ASP A 530 -93.78 64.98 -34.39
CA ASP A 530 -95.08 64.61 -34.91
C ASP A 530 -96.31 65.20 -34.16
N ASN A 531 -96.12 66.29 -33.40
CA ASN A 531 -97.25 67.02 -32.76
C ASN A 531 -97.21 68.53 -33.04
N LEU A 532 -97.02 68.93 -34.30
CA LEU A 532 -97.37 70.32 -34.76
C LEU A 532 -97.66 70.23 -36.28
N THR A 533 -98.85 69.79 -36.62
CA THR A 533 -99.71 70.26 -37.68
C THR A 533 -101.12 69.64 -37.54
#